data_fa9c9444498a1fa86e923f93473df56c
#
_entry.id   fa9c9444498a1fa86e923f93473df56c
#
_cell.length_a   1.000
_cell.length_b   1.000
_cell.length_c   1.000
_cell.angle_alpha   90.00
_cell.angle_beta   90.00
_cell.angle_gamma   90.00
#
_symmetry.space_group_name_H-M   'P 1'
#
loop_
_entity.id
_entity.type
_entity.pdbx_description
1 polymer ?
#
loop_
_entity_poly.entity_id
_entity_poly.type
_entity_poly.pdbx_seq_one_letter_code
_entity_poly.pdbx_strand_id
1 'polypeptide(L)'
;MRRVLNLSIATALIVATGCGSSPNDPPPAETPPGFTDAQWTALQALSPVTLPAAPADVTNRFADNPAAATFGQKLFYDPSFSGPLLDADNTGGPQSLGVQGQTGAVACAGCHVPAGGFSDTRSFQLQISLGAGWGRRRAPSLLDVGQATVIMWDGRHDALYNQPFGPLESVVEMNSSRLYMAEQLFREHRADYEALFGPMPPLDDTTQFPSLSAKLTGCQPMNPGAPPPKCDGTFHGAPGDHAEFDGMTADNQTAVTRVVVNAGKALGAFERLLTCGPTPFDAWMHGGAPLSPAAQRGALVFVGAGGCVSCHAGPFMSDQKFHDVGLAPQIVQQNFIDNFDQGAATGIAAAITDPLNTHGAFSDGDDGRLPAAVTPAMTGAFRTPTLRCVSQRPTFMHTGQLATLADVVSFFDEGGAFQGFPGVSEIEALGLTTQQQSDLVAFLLALDGPGADPRYGPP
;
A
#
# COMPACT_ATOMS: atom_id res chain seq x y z
N MET A 1 -26.73 35.91 48.34
CA MET A 1 -26.47 34.54 48.81
C MET A 1 -26.08 33.72 47.58
N ARG A 2 -24.79 33.54 47.39
CA ARG A 2 -24.24 32.70 46.26
C ARG A 2 -24.00 31.30 46.83
N ARG A 3 -24.67 30.29 46.26
CA ARG A 3 -24.39 28.88 46.54
C ARG A 3 -23.27 28.41 45.62
N VAL A 4 -22.16 28.01 46.23
CA VAL A 4 -21.03 27.35 45.55
C VAL A 4 -21.37 25.87 45.45
N LEU A 5 -21.41 25.36 44.23
CA LEU A 5 -21.61 23.93 43.94
C LEU A 5 -20.20 23.29 43.88
N ASN A 6 -19.88 22.47 44.86
CA ASN A 6 -18.67 21.63 44.85
C ASN A 6 -18.89 20.42 43.92
N LEU A 7 -18.16 20.41 42.81
CA LEU A 7 -18.10 19.26 41.92
C LEU A 7 -16.96 18.33 42.34
N SER A 8 -17.26 17.21 42.95
CA SER A 8 -16.27 16.19 43.30
C SER A 8 -15.92 15.41 42.01
N ILE A 9 -14.69 15.53 41.54
CA ILE A 9 -14.14 14.74 40.46
C ILE A 9 -13.72 13.39 41.05
N ALA A 10 -14.47 12.34 40.73
CA ALA A 10 -14.08 10.96 41.02
C ALA A 10 -13.03 10.50 39.97
N THR A 11 -11.79 10.38 40.42
CA THR A 11 -10.71 9.79 39.64
C THR A 11 -10.93 8.29 39.55
N ALA A 12 -11.38 7.80 38.40
CA ALA A 12 -11.43 6.38 38.12
C ALA A 12 -10.00 5.87 37.84
N LEU A 13 -9.48 5.07 38.75
CA LEU A 13 -8.24 4.32 38.57
C LEU A 13 -8.51 3.19 37.59
N ILE A 14 -8.07 3.32 36.34
CA ILE A 14 -8.07 2.22 35.38
C ILE A 14 -6.88 1.33 35.76
N VAL A 15 -7.16 0.21 36.41
CA VAL A 15 -6.17 -0.86 36.60
C VAL A 15 -6.00 -1.55 35.25
N ALA A 16 -4.93 -1.22 34.54
CA ALA A 16 -4.48 -1.99 33.39
C ALA A 16 -4.05 -3.38 33.91
N THR A 17 -4.85 -4.39 33.61
CA THR A 17 -4.44 -5.79 33.78
C THR A 17 -3.35 -6.07 32.76
N GLY A 18 -2.10 -6.04 33.23
CA GLY A 18 -0.94 -6.42 32.41
C GLY A 18 -1.13 -7.87 31.93
N CYS A 19 -0.93 -8.09 30.62
CA CYS A 19 -0.68 -9.42 30.07
C CYS A 19 0.53 -9.99 30.80
N GLY A 20 0.35 -11.05 31.59
CA GLY A 20 1.42 -11.71 32.29
C GLY A 20 2.42 -12.32 31.30
N SER A 21 3.70 -12.01 31.48
CA SER A 21 4.80 -12.66 30.77
C SER A 21 4.73 -14.18 30.97
N SER A 22 4.93 -14.95 29.92
CA SER A 22 5.04 -16.41 29.99
C SER A 22 6.27 -16.78 30.82
N PRO A 23 6.23 -17.86 31.66
CA PRO A 23 7.38 -18.30 32.43
C PRO A 23 8.61 -18.70 31.59
N ASN A 24 8.45 -18.81 30.29
CA ASN A 24 9.50 -19.17 29.32
C ASN A 24 10.03 -17.98 28.51
N ASP A 25 9.52 -16.77 28.75
CA ASP A 25 10.08 -15.61 28.08
C ASP A 25 11.48 -15.34 28.66
N PRO A 26 12.50 -15.12 27.80
CA PRO A 26 13.81 -14.72 28.29
C PRO A 26 13.65 -13.40 29.07
N PRO A 27 14.46 -13.19 30.15
CA PRO A 27 14.41 -11.93 30.88
C PRO A 27 14.65 -10.78 29.90
N PRO A 28 13.98 -9.63 30.09
CA PRO A 28 14.21 -8.47 29.23
C PRO A 28 15.70 -8.14 29.22
N ALA A 29 16.25 -7.91 28.03
CA ALA A 29 17.66 -7.57 27.87
C ALA A 29 17.99 -6.36 28.74
N GLU A 30 19.08 -6.46 29.51
CA GLU A 30 19.55 -5.34 30.33
C GLU A 30 19.80 -4.11 29.46
N THR A 31 19.47 -2.92 29.98
CA THR A 31 19.70 -1.66 29.27
C THR A 31 21.19 -1.51 28.94
N PRO A 32 21.60 -1.47 27.66
CA PRO A 32 23.01 -1.33 27.31
C PRO A 32 23.58 0.02 27.75
N PRO A 33 24.89 0.10 27.98
CA PRO A 33 25.56 1.37 28.30
C PRO A 33 25.27 2.43 27.20
N GLY A 34 24.91 3.63 27.62
CA GLY A 34 24.60 4.76 26.74
C GLY A 34 23.10 4.96 26.45
N PHE A 35 22.24 4.02 26.89
CA PHE A 35 20.79 4.17 26.84
C PHE A 35 20.22 4.45 28.24
N THR A 36 19.17 5.26 28.30
CA THR A 36 18.30 5.32 29.48
C THR A 36 17.28 4.19 29.41
N ASP A 37 16.72 3.78 30.55
CA ASP A 37 15.68 2.74 30.59
C ASP A 37 14.46 3.12 29.75
N ALA A 38 14.10 4.39 29.70
CA ALA A 38 12.99 4.89 28.87
C ALA A 38 13.27 4.72 27.37
N GLN A 39 14.46 5.06 26.91
CA GLN A 39 14.88 4.88 25.53
C GLN A 39 14.93 3.40 25.14
N TRP A 40 15.47 2.57 26.03
CA TRP A 40 15.53 1.13 25.80
C TRP A 40 14.13 0.51 25.72
N THR A 41 13.23 0.89 26.63
CA THR A 41 11.82 0.47 26.61
C THR A 41 11.13 0.91 25.32
N ALA A 42 11.38 2.12 24.83
CA ALA A 42 10.82 2.59 23.56
C ALA A 42 11.32 1.75 22.37
N LEU A 43 12.60 1.36 22.34
CA LEU A 43 13.14 0.47 21.31
C LEU A 43 12.58 -0.95 21.42
N GLN A 44 12.40 -1.49 22.63
CA GLN A 44 11.77 -2.80 22.85
C GLN A 44 10.33 -2.85 22.31
N ALA A 45 9.59 -1.75 22.42
CA ALA A 45 8.24 -1.65 21.87
C ALA A 45 8.20 -1.73 20.33
N LEU A 46 9.31 -1.43 19.64
CA LEU A 46 9.44 -1.57 18.18
C LEU A 46 9.82 -2.99 17.74
N SER A 47 10.29 -3.84 18.67
CA SER A 47 10.80 -5.18 18.36
C SER A 47 10.34 -6.17 19.43
N PRO A 48 9.11 -6.70 19.34
CA PRO A 48 8.67 -7.79 20.21
C PRO A 48 9.43 -9.09 19.91
N VAL A 49 9.49 -10.01 20.88
CA VAL A 49 10.19 -11.31 20.75
C VAL A 49 9.73 -12.08 19.53
N THR A 50 8.45 -11.97 19.19
CA THR A 50 7.87 -12.52 17.97
C THR A 50 7.09 -11.42 17.28
N LEU A 51 7.41 -11.14 16.01
CA LEU A 51 6.62 -10.23 15.21
C LEU A 51 5.17 -10.74 15.12
N PRO A 52 4.17 -9.88 15.36
CA PRO A 52 2.79 -10.29 15.24
C PRO A 52 2.48 -10.78 13.82
N ALA A 53 1.72 -11.86 13.72
CA ALA A 53 1.12 -12.23 12.44
C ALA A 53 0.15 -11.13 11.96
N ALA A 54 -0.15 -11.11 10.66
CA ALA A 54 -1.20 -10.24 10.16
C ALA A 54 -2.52 -10.50 10.94
N PRO A 55 -3.24 -9.46 11.37
CA PRO A 55 -4.52 -9.62 12.07
C PRO A 55 -5.49 -10.46 11.25
N ALA A 56 -6.40 -11.18 11.91
CA ALA A 56 -7.48 -11.86 11.20
C ALA A 56 -8.28 -10.86 10.36
N ASP A 57 -8.48 -11.18 9.09
CA ASP A 57 -9.23 -10.31 8.19
C ASP A 57 -10.67 -10.81 8.06
N VAL A 58 -11.56 -10.25 8.86
CA VAL A 58 -12.99 -10.63 8.87
C VAL A 58 -13.69 -10.26 7.56
N THR A 59 -13.12 -9.36 6.77
CA THR A 59 -13.69 -8.90 5.50
C THR A 59 -13.45 -9.88 4.35
N ASN A 60 -12.53 -10.83 4.56
CA ASN A 60 -12.13 -11.83 3.59
C ASN A 60 -11.99 -13.21 4.25
N ARG A 61 -13.00 -14.06 4.17
CA ARG A 61 -12.97 -15.44 4.72
C ARG A 61 -11.90 -16.34 4.11
N PHE A 62 -11.27 -15.92 3.00
CA PHE A 62 -10.17 -16.62 2.35
C PHE A 62 -8.79 -16.06 2.71
N ALA A 63 -8.71 -15.05 3.57
CA ALA A 63 -7.48 -14.32 3.89
C ALA A 63 -6.30 -15.21 4.30
N ASP A 64 -6.57 -16.29 5.03
CA ASP A 64 -5.55 -17.22 5.51
C ASP A 64 -5.68 -18.61 4.83
N ASN A 65 -6.38 -18.70 3.69
CA ASN A 65 -6.52 -19.94 2.92
C ASN A 65 -5.33 -20.14 1.98
N PRO A 66 -4.51 -21.21 2.15
CA PRO A 66 -3.32 -21.43 1.32
C PRO A 66 -3.62 -21.63 -0.17
N ALA A 67 -4.75 -22.27 -0.51
CA ALA A 67 -5.13 -22.44 -1.91
C ALA A 67 -5.56 -21.12 -2.55
N ALA A 68 -6.24 -20.25 -1.80
CA ALA A 68 -6.55 -18.90 -2.25
C ALA A 68 -5.26 -18.07 -2.44
N ALA A 69 -4.30 -18.16 -1.52
CA ALA A 69 -3.02 -17.48 -1.65
C ALA A 69 -2.23 -17.97 -2.88
N THR A 70 -2.23 -19.29 -3.16
CA THR A 70 -1.60 -19.84 -4.37
C THR A 70 -2.28 -19.32 -5.64
N PHE A 71 -3.59 -19.24 -5.64
CA PHE A 71 -4.34 -18.67 -6.77
C PHE A 71 -4.07 -17.17 -6.90
N GLY A 72 -4.07 -16.42 -5.79
CA GLY A 72 -3.72 -15.01 -5.77
C GLY A 72 -2.31 -14.73 -6.32
N GLN A 73 -1.33 -15.60 -6.00
CA GLN A 73 0.02 -15.51 -6.58
C GLN A 73 0.00 -15.62 -8.10
N LYS A 74 -0.75 -16.59 -8.67
CA LYS A 74 -0.90 -16.72 -10.14
C LYS A 74 -1.46 -15.42 -10.73
N LEU A 75 -2.52 -14.87 -10.13
CA LEU A 75 -3.16 -13.65 -10.62
C LEU A 75 -2.24 -12.42 -10.51
N PHE A 76 -1.43 -12.34 -9.45
CA PHE A 76 -0.51 -11.24 -9.23
C PHE A 76 0.58 -11.11 -10.31
N TYR A 77 0.98 -12.23 -10.89
CA TYR A 77 1.99 -12.29 -11.97
C TYR A 77 1.39 -12.37 -13.37
N ASP A 78 0.06 -12.45 -13.50
CA ASP A 78 -0.60 -12.56 -14.80
C ASP A 78 -0.86 -11.17 -15.43
N PRO A 79 -0.22 -10.85 -16.56
CA PRO A 79 -0.44 -9.58 -17.24
C PRO A 79 -1.71 -9.56 -18.10
N SER A 80 -2.35 -10.72 -18.35
CA SER A 80 -3.46 -10.88 -19.31
C SER A 80 -4.68 -10.01 -19.00
N PHE A 81 -4.80 -9.53 -17.74
CA PHE A 81 -5.89 -8.68 -17.29
C PHE A 81 -5.79 -7.22 -17.76
N SER A 82 -4.63 -6.78 -18.26
CA SER A 82 -4.43 -5.39 -18.63
C SER A 82 -4.88 -5.06 -20.05
N GLY A 83 -5.41 -3.87 -20.21
CA GLY A 83 -5.70 -3.26 -21.49
C GLY A 83 -4.45 -2.71 -22.19
N PRO A 84 -4.63 -1.91 -23.26
CA PRO A 84 -3.51 -1.39 -24.03
C PRO A 84 -2.71 -0.35 -23.26
N LEU A 85 -1.39 -0.37 -23.45
CA LEU A 85 -0.50 0.67 -22.98
C LEU A 85 -0.75 1.97 -23.77
N LEU A 86 -1.00 3.07 -23.07
CA LEU A 86 -1.46 4.32 -23.70
C LEU A 86 -0.31 5.30 -23.94
N ASP A 87 0.64 5.38 -23.03
CA ASP A 87 1.69 6.39 -23.06
C ASP A 87 2.84 6.02 -23.98
N ALA A 88 3.38 7.02 -24.70
CA ALA A 88 4.48 6.85 -25.62
C ALA A 88 5.81 6.46 -24.95
N ASP A 89 5.94 6.72 -23.63
CA ASP A 89 7.10 6.30 -22.84
C ASP A 89 7.12 4.77 -22.62
N ASN A 90 6.04 4.06 -22.96
CA ASN A 90 6.04 2.62 -23.12
C ASN A 90 6.72 2.21 -24.41
N THR A 91 8.05 2.22 -24.41
CA THR A 91 8.90 2.01 -25.59
C THR A 91 9.34 0.57 -25.82
N GLY A 92 8.97 -0.36 -24.92
CA GLY A 92 9.47 -1.74 -24.90
C GLY A 92 10.87 -1.88 -24.28
N GLY A 93 11.46 -0.79 -23.80
CA GLY A 93 12.74 -0.79 -23.09
C GLY A 93 12.62 -1.19 -21.60
N PRO A 94 13.75 -1.28 -20.87
CA PRO A 94 13.80 -1.76 -19.48
C PRO A 94 12.99 -0.90 -18.49
N GLN A 95 12.65 0.33 -18.87
CA GLN A 95 11.90 1.27 -18.04
C GLN A 95 10.39 1.26 -18.32
N SER A 96 9.92 0.45 -19.26
CA SER A 96 8.51 0.30 -19.63
C SER A 96 8.03 -1.14 -19.41
N LEU A 97 6.72 -1.34 -19.34
CA LEU A 97 6.11 -2.67 -19.19
C LEU A 97 5.91 -3.36 -20.54
N GLY A 98 6.00 -2.62 -21.64
CA GLY A 98 5.82 -3.12 -22.99
C GLY A 98 5.90 -1.97 -23.99
N VAL A 99 5.34 -2.15 -25.18
CA VAL A 99 5.26 -1.09 -26.20
C VAL A 99 3.88 -0.46 -26.23
N GLN A 100 3.82 0.84 -26.56
CA GLN A 100 2.53 1.54 -26.71
C GLN A 100 1.56 0.77 -27.61
N GLY A 101 0.32 0.64 -27.18
CA GLY A 101 -0.72 -0.12 -27.86
C GLY A 101 -0.75 -1.62 -27.51
N GLN A 102 0.27 -2.15 -26.83
CA GLN A 102 0.31 -3.54 -26.40
C GLN A 102 -0.71 -3.79 -25.29
N THR A 103 -1.53 -4.85 -25.43
CA THR A 103 -2.44 -5.37 -24.39
C THR A 103 -1.78 -6.52 -23.64
N GLY A 104 -2.26 -6.84 -22.44
CA GLY A 104 -1.73 -7.95 -21.66
C GLY A 104 -0.25 -7.75 -21.29
N ALA A 105 0.14 -6.54 -20.93
CA ALA A 105 1.53 -6.20 -20.61
C ALA A 105 1.75 -5.79 -19.14
N VAL A 106 0.68 -5.47 -18.40
CA VAL A 106 0.75 -5.00 -17.03
C VAL A 106 0.21 -6.06 -16.07
N ALA A 107 1.10 -6.69 -15.32
CA ALA A 107 0.75 -7.46 -14.12
C ALA A 107 0.93 -6.60 -12.87
N CYS A 108 0.36 -7.01 -11.72
CA CYS A 108 0.65 -6.37 -10.43
C CYS A 108 2.16 -6.36 -10.14
N ALA A 109 2.85 -7.47 -10.44
CA ALA A 109 4.30 -7.62 -10.31
C ALA A 109 5.12 -6.67 -11.21
N GLY A 110 4.51 -6.04 -12.22
CA GLY A 110 5.17 -5.04 -13.08
C GLY A 110 5.50 -3.74 -12.33
N CYS A 111 4.64 -3.35 -11.38
CA CYS A 111 4.85 -2.19 -10.52
C CYS A 111 5.22 -2.58 -9.08
N HIS A 112 4.89 -3.79 -8.64
CA HIS A 112 5.24 -4.33 -7.33
C HIS A 112 6.29 -5.43 -7.49
N VAL A 113 7.54 -5.01 -7.79
CA VAL A 113 8.65 -5.89 -8.15
C VAL A 113 9.28 -6.52 -6.91
N PRO A 114 9.38 -7.86 -6.80
CA PRO A 114 9.94 -8.52 -5.61
C PRO A 114 11.32 -8.01 -5.20
N ALA A 115 12.23 -7.79 -6.15
CA ALA A 115 13.59 -7.31 -5.90
C ALA A 115 13.65 -5.87 -5.33
N GLY A 116 12.56 -5.12 -5.39
CA GLY A 116 12.41 -3.77 -4.82
C GLY A 116 11.51 -3.74 -3.59
N GLY A 117 11.46 -4.82 -2.81
CA GLY A 117 10.55 -4.92 -1.68
C GLY A 117 9.08 -4.81 -2.10
N PHE A 118 8.74 -5.37 -3.26
CA PHE A 118 7.42 -5.25 -3.87
C PHE A 118 6.98 -3.79 -4.09
N SER A 119 7.92 -2.92 -4.43
CA SER A 119 7.68 -1.57 -4.95
C SER A 119 8.21 -1.49 -6.39
N ASP A 120 7.94 -0.39 -7.10
CA ASP A 120 8.39 -0.22 -8.48
C ASP A 120 9.90 0.05 -8.51
N THR A 121 10.66 -0.82 -9.18
CA THR A 121 12.13 -0.70 -9.31
C THR A 121 12.57 0.05 -10.54
N ARG A 122 11.66 0.43 -11.42
CA ARG A 122 11.99 1.14 -12.64
C ARG A 122 12.42 2.56 -12.27
N SER A 123 13.58 2.97 -12.81
CA SER A 123 14.20 4.25 -12.51
C SER A 123 13.77 5.27 -13.56
N PHE A 124 12.67 5.94 -13.30
CA PHE A 124 12.18 7.00 -14.17
C PHE A 124 12.68 8.37 -13.75
N GLN A 125 12.85 9.26 -14.71
CA GLN A 125 13.16 10.66 -14.42
C GLN A 125 12.12 11.30 -13.49
N LEU A 126 10.86 10.86 -13.56
CA LEU A 126 9.78 11.39 -12.76
C LEU A 126 9.61 10.72 -11.39
N GLN A 127 10.22 9.56 -11.18
CA GLN A 127 10.15 8.74 -9.95
C GLN A 127 8.76 8.15 -9.62
N ILE A 128 7.66 8.63 -10.21
CA ILE A 128 6.33 8.04 -10.13
C ILE A 128 6.23 6.80 -11.02
N SER A 129 5.20 5.97 -10.86
CA SER A 129 5.07 4.73 -11.63
C SER A 129 4.45 4.96 -13.01
N LEU A 130 4.99 4.26 -14.01
CA LEU A 130 4.44 4.14 -15.36
C LEU A 130 3.77 2.77 -15.49
N GLY A 131 2.45 2.77 -15.66
CA GLY A 131 1.64 1.64 -16.07
C GLY A 131 1.27 1.75 -17.55
N ALA A 132 -0.03 1.67 -17.88
CA ALA A 132 -0.54 2.02 -19.19
C ALA A 132 -0.24 3.49 -19.54
N GLY A 133 -0.21 4.36 -18.55
CA GLY A 133 0.24 5.74 -18.58
C GLY A 133 0.90 6.15 -17.27
N TRP A 134 1.25 7.42 -17.13
CA TRP A 134 1.87 7.93 -15.91
C TRP A 134 0.85 8.02 -14.76
N GLY A 135 1.14 7.32 -13.65
CA GLY A 135 0.43 7.47 -12.39
C GLY A 135 0.76 8.80 -11.70
N ARG A 136 -0.02 9.13 -10.66
CA ARG A 136 0.27 10.32 -9.83
C ARG A 136 1.26 10.04 -8.71
N ARG A 137 1.46 8.77 -8.37
CA ARG A 137 2.24 8.34 -7.21
C ARG A 137 3.10 7.13 -7.56
N ARG A 138 4.07 6.88 -6.72
CA ARG A 138 4.88 5.65 -6.75
C ARG A 138 4.08 4.48 -6.21
N ALA A 139 4.18 3.30 -6.82
CA ALA A 139 3.63 2.06 -6.27
C ALA A 139 4.26 1.78 -4.90
N PRO A 140 3.46 1.69 -3.81
CA PRO A 140 3.98 1.42 -2.48
C PRO A 140 4.53 0.00 -2.37
N SER A 141 5.43 -0.22 -1.41
CA SER A 141 5.84 -1.58 -1.03
C SER A 141 4.64 -2.37 -0.48
N LEU A 142 4.56 -3.65 -0.85
CA LEU A 142 3.58 -4.59 -0.29
C LEU A 142 4.12 -5.39 0.90
N LEU A 143 5.40 -5.21 1.27
CA LEU A 143 5.92 -5.88 2.46
C LEU A 143 5.14 -5.42 3.70
N ASP A 144 4.68 -6.41 4.47
CA ASP A 144 3.86 -6.24 5.67
C ASP A 144 2.50 -5.53 5.42
N VAL A 145 2.01 -5.52 4.16
CA VAL A 145 0.72 -4.87 3.82
C VAL A 145 -0.47 -5.51 4.56
N GLY A 146 -0.38 -6.78 4.94
CA GLY A 146 -1.38 -7.45 5.77
C GLY A 146 -1.60 -6.84 7.15
N GLN A 147 -0.71 -5.93 7.59
CA GLN A 147 -0.85 -5.19 8.85
C GLN A 147 -1.61 -3.87 8.68
N ALA A 148 -1.87 -3.45 7.43
CA ALA A 148 -2.53 -2.18 7.17
C ALA A 148 -4.04 -2.25 7.45
N THR A 149 -4.58 -1.22 8.07
CA THR A 149 -6.02 -1.07 8.33
C THR A 149 -6.75 -0.46 7.15
N VAL A 150 -6.11 0.49 6.47
CA VAL A 150 -6.55 1.08 5.19
C VAL A 150 -5.39 1.04 4.20
N ILE A 151 -5.71 0.94 2.93
CA ILE A 151 -4.75 0.58 1.88
C ILE A 151 -4.46 1.80 0.99
N MET A 152 -3.34 1.80 0.28
CA MET A 152 -2.79 2.88 -0.54
C MET A 152 -2.20 4.02 0.30
N TRP A 153 -1.52 4.96 -0.37
CA TRP A 153 -0.93 6.13 0.28
C TRP A 153 -1.97 7.06 0.93
N ASP A 154 -3.14 7.14 0.34
CA ASP A 154 -4.24 8.05 0.71
C ASP A 154 -5.43 7.35 1.39
N GLY A 155 -5.36 6.04 1.60
CA GLY A 155 -6.44 5.30 2.26
C GLY A 155 -7.70 5.09 1.42
N ARG A 156 -7.61 5.18 0.07
CA ARG A 156 -8.78 5.06 -0.82
C ARG A 156 -9.40 3.66 -0.92
N HIS A 157 -8.80 2.67 -0.25
CA HIS A 157 -9.34 1.33 -0.08
C HIS A 157 -9.19 0.88 1.37
N ASP A 158 -10.16 0.16 1.88
CA ASP A 158 -10.23 -0.28 3.28
C ASP A 158 -10.04 -1.79 3.45
N ALA A 159 -9.81 -2.53 2.37
CA ALA A 159 -9.51 -3.96 2.42
C ALA A 159 -8.63 -4.39 1.22
N LEU A 160 -7.82 -5.44 1.42
CA LEU A 160 -7.00 -5.99 0.35
C LEU A 160 -7.85 -6.55 -0.80
N TYR A 161 -9.08 -7.01 -0.53
CA TYR A 161 -9.93 -7.58 -1.57
C TYR A 161 -10.52 -6.54 -2.54
N ASN A 162 -10.71 -5.29 -2.10
CA ASN A 162 -11.28 -4.23 -2.95
C ASN A 162 -10.20 -3.35 -3.60
N GLN A 163 -8.97 -3.37 -3.08
CA GLN A 163 -7.87 -2.58 -3.60
C GLN A 163 -7.57 -2.87 -5.09
N PRO A 164 -7.58 -4.13 -5.59
CA PRO A 164 -7.24 -4.42 -6.99
C PRO A 164 -8.14 -3.75 -8.03
N PHE A 165 -9.36 -3.35 -7.66
CA PHE A 165 -10.25 -2.60 -8.56
C PHE A 165 -9.68 -1.23 -8.94
N GLY A 166 -8.94 -0.58 -8.02
CA GLY A 166 -8.28 0.69 -8.30
C GLY A 166 -7.34 0.62 -9.49
N PRO A 167 -6.24 -0.15 -9.44
CA PRO A 167 -5.31 -0.28 -10.56
C PRO A 167 -5.94 -0.95 -11.79
N LEU A 168 -6.84 -1.91 -11.61
CA LEU A 168 -7.50 -2.59 -12.72
C LEU A 168 -8.28 -1.61 -13.61
N GLU A 169 -9.14 -0.79 -13.02
CA GLU A 169 -10.03 0.16 -13.73
C GLU A 169 -9.38 1.53 -13.95
N SER A 170 -8.16 1.74 -13.46
CA SER A 170 -7.39 2.97 -13.69
C SER A 170 -6.83 2.99 -15.11
N VAL A 171 -7.19 4.04 -15.88
CA VAL A 171 -6.72 4.26 -17.24
C VAL A 171 -5.19 4.34 -17.34
N VAL A 172 -4.52 4.86 -16.30
CA VAL A 172 -3.06 5.03 -16.29
C VAL A 172 -2.31 3.85 -15.66
N GLU A 173 -3.01 2.96 -14.95
CA GLU A 173 -2.35 1.80 -14.33
C GLU A 173 -2.51 0.57 -15.25
N MET A 174 -3.61 -0.18 -15.17
CA MET A 174 -3.83 -1.36 -16.01
C MET A 174 -4.70 -1.09 -17.23
N ASN A 175 -5.40 0.04 -17.29
CA ASN A 175 -6.32 0.42 -18.36
C ASN A 175 -7.25 -0.74 -18.77
N SER A 176 -7.92 -1.33 -17.79
CA SER A 176 -8.77 -2.51 -17.95
C SER A 176 -10.15 -2.26 -17.33
N SER A 177 -10.90 -3.34 -17.10
CA SER A 177 -12.23 -3.28 -16.49
C SER A 177 -12.57 -4.58 -15.78
N ARG A 178 -13.57 -4.51 -14.85
CA ARG A 178 -14.03 -5.73 -14.16
C ARG A 178 -14.68 -6.75 -15.08
N LEU A 179 -15.38 -6.32 -16.11
CA LEU A 179 -15.98 -7.24 -17.08
C LEU A 179 -14.89 -7.99 -17.86
N TYR A 180 -13.86 -7.27 -18.33
CA TYR A 180 -12.74 -7.89 -19.05
C TYR A 180 -11.94 -8.84 -18.14
N MET A 181 -11.65 -8.45 -16.90
CA MET A 181 -10.99 -9.34 -15.95
C MET A 181 -11.80 -10.59 -15.67
N ALA A 182 -13.13 -10.46 -15.48
CA ALA A 182 -14.01 -11.61 -15.26
C ALA A 182 -14.00 -12.56 -16.47
N GLU A 183 -14.01 -12.01 -17.69
CA GLU A 183 -13.92 -12.77 -18.93
C GLU A 183 -12.58 -13.52 -19.05
N GLN A 184 -11.45 -12.88 -18.72
CA GLN A 184 -10.13 -13.52 -18.69
C GLN A 184 -10.07 -14.64 -17.64
N LEU A 185 -10.57 -14.37 -16.42
CA LEU A 185 -10.66 -15.39 -15.36
C LEU A 185 -11.46 -16.61 -15.80
N PHE A 186 -12.58 -16.39 -16.50
CA PHE A 186 -13.40 -17.48 -17.02
C PHE A 186 -12.67 -18.32 -18.08
N ARG A 187 -11.87 -17.68 -18.94
CA ARG A 187 -11.15 -18.36 -20.02
C ARG A 187 -9.90 -19.08 -19.55
N GLU A 188 -9.11 -18.44 -18.70
CA GLU A 188 -7.75 -18.90 -18.39
C GLU A 188 -7.64 -19.52 -16.99
N HIS A 189 -8.51 -19.13 -16.04
CA HIS A 189 -8.38 -19.51 -14.63
C HIS A 189 -9.64 -20.15 -14.03
N ARG A 190 -10.60 -20.55 -14.86
CA ARG A 190 -11.90 -21.06 -14.41
C ARG A 190 -11.78 -22.20 -13.41
N ALA A 191 -10.95 -23.19 -13.69
CA ALA A 191 -10.81 -24.36 -12.82
C ALA A 191 -10.29 -24.02 -11.43
N ASP A 192 -9.26 -23.16 -11.34
CA ASP A 192 -8.70 -22.69 -10.05
C ASP A 192 -9.73 -21.83 -9.30
N TYR A 193 -10.46 -20.98 -10.01
CA TYR A 193 -11.50 -20.14 -9.41
C TYR A 193 -12.65 -21.00 -8.86
N GLU A 194 -13.22 -21.92 -9.67
CA GLU A 194 -14.38 -22.73 -9.27
C GLU A 194 -14.06 -23.69 -8.12
N ALA A 195 -12.80 -24.13 -8.00
CA ALA A 195 -12.35 -24.95 -6.87
C ALA A 195 -12.42 -24.20 -5.52
N LEU A 196 -12.32 -22.87 -5.53
CA LEU A 196 -12.32 -22.04 -4.33
C LEU A 196 -13.68 -21.40 -4.05
N PHE A 197 -14.32 -20.88 -5.09
CA PHE A 197 -15.46 -19.98 -4.97
C PHE A 197 -16.78 -20.57 -5.47
N GLY A 198 -16.74 -21.76 -6.07
CA GLY A 198 -17.89 -22.38 -6.72
C GLY A 198 -18.07 -21.92 -8.17
N PRO A 199 -19.13 -22.38 -8.85
CA PRO A 199 -19.32 -22.17 -10.29
C PRO A 199 -19.31 -20.69 -10.67
N MET A 200 -18.61 -20.38 -11.77
CA MET A 200 -18.66 -19.05 -12.39
C MET A 200 -19.99 -18.86 -13.14
N PRO A 201 -20.47 -17.60 -13.27
CA PRO A 201 -21.54 -17.29 -14.22
C PRO A 201 -21.09 -17.67 -15.65
N PRO A 202 -22.03 -17.93 -16.58
CA PRO A 202 -21.71 -18.34 -17.94
C PRO A 202 -21.22 -17.15 -18.78
N LEU A 203 -20.00 -16.66 -18.50
CA LEU A 203 -19.42 -15.47 -19.12
C LEU A 203 -19.14 -15.64 -20.63
N ASP A 204 -19.30 -16.84 -21.17
CA ASP A 204 -19.30 -17.16 -22.60
C ASP A 204 -20.67 -16.97 -23.28
N ASP A 205 -21.74 -16.75 -22.49
CA ASP A 205 -23.05 -16.38 -23.04
C ASP A 205 -23.07 -14.88 -23.37
N THR A 206 -22.68 -14.54 -24.59
CA THR A 206 -22.59 -13.14 -25.06
C THR A 206 -23.92 -12.41 -25.13
N THR A 207 -25.07 -13.11 -24.94
CA THR A 207 -26.38 -12.45 -24.81
C THR A 207 -26.59 -11.83 -23.43
N GLN A 208 -25.92 -12.34 -22.43
CA GLN A 208 -25.96 -11.88 -21.04
C GLN A 208 -24.72 -11.09 -20.64
N PHE A 209 -23.55 -11.51 -21.14
CA PHE A 209 -22.22 -10.97 -20.79
C PHE A 209 -21.49 -10.59 -22.09
N PRO A 210 -21.52 -9.30 -22.49
CA PRO A 210 -20.85 -8.84 -23.70
C PRO A 210 -19.35 -9.15 -23.68
N SER A 211 -18.79 -9.73 -24.75
CA SER A 211 -17.36 -9.99 -24.86
C SER A 211 -16.60 -8.73 -25.22
N LEU A 212 -15.59 -8.39 -24.40
CA LEU A 212 -14.65 -7.30 -24.63
C LEU A 212 -13.39 -7.75 -25.35
N SER A 213 -12.98 -9.01 -25.22
CA SER A 213 -11.78 -9.55 -25.86
C SER A 213 -11.78 -9.41 -27.38
N ALA A 214 -12.93 -9.56 -28.02
CA ALA A 214 -13.06 -9.37 -29.45
C ALA A 214 -12.87 -7.93 -29.93
N LYS A 215 -13.04 -6.96 -29.02
CA LYS A 215 -12.96 -5.52 -29.31
C LYS A 215 -11.57 -4.94 -29.10
N LEU A 216 -10.64 -5.70 -28.48
CA LEU A 216 -9.27 -5.28 -28.24
C LEU A 216 -8.39 -5.28 -29.50
N THR A 217 -8.81 -5.98 -30.55
CA THR A 217 -8.12 -6.05 -31.83
C THR A 217 -8.39 -4.76 -32.61
N GLY A 218 -7.46 -3.85 -32.66
CA GLY A 218 -7.59 -2.62 -33.46
C GLY A 218 -7.27 -1.31 -32.76
N CYS A 219 -6.78 -1.37 -31.52
CA CYS A 219 -6.25 -0.18 -30.86
C CYS A 219 -5.05 0.34 -31.66
N GLN A 220 -5.19 1.53 -32.27
CA GLN A 220 -4.08 2.17 -32.94
C GLN A 220 -3.12 2.77 -31.90
N PRO A 221 -1.79 2.71 -32.15
CA PRO A 221 -0.81 3.40 -31.32
C PRO A 221 -1.16 4.88 -31.19
N MET A 222 -0.96 5.46 -30.02
CA MET A 222 -1.18 6.89 -29.81
C MET A 222 -0.19 7.71 -30.63
N ASN A 223 -0.67 8.79 -31.26
CA ASN A 223 0.22 9.82 -31.76
C ASN A 223 0.74 10.64 -30.60
N PRO A 224 2.07 10.91 -30.50
CA PRO A 224 2.64 11.76 -29.47
C PRO A 224 1.92 13.13 -29.41
N GLY A 225 1.42 13.50 -28.23
CA GLY A 225 0.75 14.79 -28.03
C GLY A 225 -0.76 14.82 -28.35
N ALA A 226 -1.35 13.73 -28.82
CA ALA A 226 -2.81 13.62 -28.89
C ALA A 226 -3.35 13.11 -27.54
N PRO A 227 -4.58 13.50 -27.13
CA PRO A 227 -5.25 12.80 -26.05
C PRO A 227 -5.35 11.32 -26.42
N PRO A 228 -5.20 10.39 -25.45
CA PRO A 228 -5.22 8.98 -25.74
C PRO A 228 -6.45 8.67 -26.60
N PRO A 229 -6.27 8.05 -27.79
CA PRO A 229 -7.40 7.49 -28.46
C PRO A 229 -7.96 6.47 -27.48
N LYS A 230 -9.16 6.67 -26.98
CA LYS A 230 -9.92 5.56 -26.47
C LYS A 230 -9.85 4.54 -27.58
N CYS A 231 -9.26 3.39 -27.34
CA CYS A 231 -9.41 2.28 -28.27
C CYS A 231 -10.90 2.15 -28.46
N ASP A 232 -11.38 2.58 -29.58
CA ASP A 232 -12.73 2.89 -30.00
C ASP A 232 -13.80 2.09 -29.18
N GLY A 233 -14.17 2.58 -27.98
CA GLY A 233 -15.17 1.99 -27.11
C GLY A 233 -14.80 0.67 -26.42
N THR A 234 -13.56 0.27 -26.36
CA THR A 234 -13.16 -1.10 -26.05
C THR A 234 -13.13 -1.49 -24.57
N PHE A 235 -13.16 -0.56 -23.64
CA PHE A 235 -13.14 -0.86 -22.20
C PHE A 235 -14.34 -0.34 -21.44
N HIS A 236 -15.53 -0.48 -21.99
CA HIS A 236 -16.79 -0.15 -21.32
C HIS A 236 -17.24 -1.30 -20.39
N GLY A 237 -16.33 -1.76 -19.56
CA GLY A 237 -16.55 -2.90 -18.68
C GLY A 237 -16.49 -2.57 -17.19
N ALA A 238 -16.50 -1.27 -16.85
CA ALA A 238 -16.60 -0.76 -15.50
C ALA A 238 -17.90 0.04 -15.31
N PRO A 239 -18.42 0.18 -14.08
CA PRO A 239 -19.60 0.99 -13.80
C PRO A 239 -19.39 2.45 -14.22
N GLY A 240 -20.36 3.03 -14.91
CA GLY A 240 -20.35 4.43 -15.36
C GLY A 240 -19.71 4.65 -16.73
N ASP A 241 -19.27 3.59 -17.42
CA ASP A 241 -18.71 3.69 -18.78
C ASP A 241 -19.76 3.89 -19.87
N HIS A 242 -21.05 3.83 -19.50
CA HIS A 242 -22.21 4.05 -20.36
C HIS A 242 -22.36 3.10 -21.54
N ALA A 243 -21.76 1.91 -21.49
CA ALA A 243 -21.85 0.91 -22.55
C ALA A 243 -22.03 -0.53 -22.01
N GLU A 244 -21.08 -1.43 -22.27
CA GLU A 244 -21.27 -2.86 -22.07
C GLU A 244 -21.64 -3.27 -20.65
N PHE A 245 -20.92 -2.76 -19.63
CA PHE A 245 -21.22 -3.12 -18.25
C PHE A 245 -22.54 -2.51 -17.79
N ASP A 246 -22.77 -1.23 -18.05
CA ASP A 246 -23.98 -0.52 -17.65
C ASP A 246 -25.22 -0.99 -18.40
N GLY A 247 -25.03 -1.56 -19.59
CA GLY A 247 -26.10 -2.16 -20.39
C GLY A 247 -26.59 -3.53 -19.90
N MET A 248 -25.85 -4.18 -18.98
CA MET A 248 -26.26 -5.45 -18.39
C MET A 248 -27.38 -5.28 -17.34
N THR A 249 -28.09 -6.37 -17.04
CA THR A 249 -28.98 -6.40 -15.87
C THR A 249 -28.20 -6.24 -14.57
N ALA A 250 -28.85 -5.71 -13.52
CA ALA A 250 -28.22 -5.54 -12.20
C ALA A 250 -27.69 -6.87 -11.63
N ASP A 251 -28.36 -7.98 -11.90
CA ASP A 251 -27.92 -9.31 -11.47
C ASP A 251 -26.62 -9.73 -12.18
N ASN A 252 -26.51 -9.47 -13.48
CA ASN A 252 -25.31 -9.78 -14.27
C ASN A 252 -24.14 -8.86 -13.89
N GLN A 253 -24.39 -7.57 -13.64
CA GLN A 253 -23.38 -6.64 -13.11
C GLN A 253 -22.86 -7.11 -11.74
N THR A 254 -23.76 -7.58 -10.87
CA THR A 254 -23.42 -8.13 -9.56
C THR A 254 -22.62 -9.43 -9.70
N ALA A 255 -22.99 -10.30 -10.64
CA ALA A 255 -22.29 -11.55 -10.89
C ALA A 255 -20.85 -11.31 -11.38
N VAL A 256 -20.65 -10.41 -12.35
CA VAL A 256 -19.32 -9.99 -12.83
C VAL A 256 -18.50 -9.39 -11.69
N THR A 257 -19.07 -8.45 -10.93
CA THR A 257 -18.38 -7.82 -9.80
C THR A 257 -17.98 -8.86 -8.76
N ARG A 258 -18.83 -9.84 -8.46
CA ARG A 258 -18.53 -10.95 -7.52
C ARG A 258 -17.33 -11.79 -8.00
N VAL A 259 -17.21 -12.05 -9.30
CA VAL A 259 -16.05 -12.78 -9.85
C VAL A 259 -14.75 -12.04 -9.55
N VAL A 260 -14.71 -10.74 -9.79
CA VAL A 260 -13.50 -9.93 -9.55
C VAL A 260 -13.23 -9.73 -8.06
N VAL A 261 -14.26 -9.55 -7.23
CA VAL A 261 -14.11 -9.52 -5.76
C VAL A 261 -13.48 -10.81 -5.24
N ASN A 262 -13.90 -11.97 -5.73
CA ASN A 262 -13.33 -13.26 -5.33
C ASN A 262 -11.85 -13.36 -5.74
N ALA A 263 -11.49 -12.88 -6.94
CA ALA A 263 -10.09 -12.76 -7.36
C ALA A 263 -9.31 -11.80 -6.44
N GLY A 264 -9.90 -10.66 -6.08
CA GLY A 264 -9.34 -9.74 -5.09
C GLY A 264 -9.14 -10.38 -3.70
N LYS A 265 -10.07 -11.24 -3.27
CA LYS A 265 -9.92 -12.02 -2.03
C LYS A 265 -8.74 -12.99 -2.09
N ALA A 266 -8.49 -13.61 -3.25
CA ALA A 266 -7.34 -14.46 -3.47
C ALA A 266 -6.03 -13.64 -3.50
N LEU A 267 -6.01 -12.50 -4.20
CA LEU A 267 -4.88 -11.57 -4.21
C LEU A 267 -4.53 -11.12 -2.79
N GLY A 268 -5.52 -10.69 -2.01
CA GLY A 268 -5.32 -10.30 -0.61
C GLY A 268 -4.77 -11.43 0.26
N ALA A 269 -5.19 -12.69 0.04
CA ALA A 269 -4.62 -13.85 0.72
C ALA A 269 -3.14 -14.05 0.38
N PHE A 270 -2.72 -13.80 -0.86
CA PHE A 270 -1.33 -13.84 -1.28
C PHE A 270 -0.52 -12.68 -0.67
N GLU A 271 -1.02 -11.45 -0.77
CA GLU A 271 -0.33 -10.24 -0.30
C GLU A 271 -0.06 -10.27 1.20
N ARG A 272 -0.92 -10.90 2.00
CA ARG A 272 -0.72 -11.11 3.44
C ARG A 272 0.49 -11.98 3.78
N LEU A 273 1.01 -12.75 2.84
CA LEU A 273 2.22 -13.57 2.99
C LEU A 273 3.52 -12.78 2.73
N LEU A 274 3.42 -11.58 2.16
CA LEU A 274 4.56 -10.75 1.81
C LEU A 274 5.05 -9.99 3.05
N THR A 275 6.02 -10.55 3.77
CA THR A 275 6.56 -9.97 4.99
C THR A 275 8.04 -9.65 4.86
N CYS A 276 8.51 -8.61 5.56
CA CYS A 276 9.93 -8.28 5.66
C CYS A 276 10.72 -9.34 6.44
N GLY A 277 10.09 -9.93 7.45
CA GLY A 277 10.75 -10.85 8.38
C GLY A 277 11.62 -10.14 9.43
N PRO A 278 12.33 -10.92 10.28
CA PRO A 278 13.15 -10.38 11.35
C PRO A 278 14.39 -9.67 10.82
N THR A 279 14.77 -8.59 11.49
CA THR A 279 15.84 -7.68 11.10
C THR A 279 17.07 -7.80 12.02
N PRO A 280 18.23 -7.25 11.65
CA PRO A 280 19.37 -7.10 12.58
C PRO A 280 19.01 -6.31 13.85
N PHE A 281 18.10 -5.34 13.75
CA PHE A 281 17.57 -4.62 14.91
C PHE A 281 16.84 -5.58 15.86
N ASP A 282 15.96 -6.43 15.33
CA ASP A 282 15.26 -7.43 16.16
C ASP A 282 16.25 -8.40 16.84
N ALA A 283 17.25 -8.88 16.10
CA ALA A 283 18.28 -9.74 16.66
C ALA A 283 19.02 -9.07 17.83
N TRP A 284 19.41 -7.81 17.68
CA TRP A 284 20.05 -7.03 18.74
C TRP A 284 19.15 -6.88 19.98
N MET A 285 17.87 -6.53 19.76
CA MET A 285 16.91 -6.35 20.86
C MET A 285 16.68 -7.62 21.67
N HIS A 286 16.90 -8.81 21.09
CA HIS A 286 16.70 -10.12 21.73
C HIS A 286 17.99 -10.86 22.07
N GLY A 287 19.08 -10.11 22.33
CA GLY A 287 20.35 -10.67 22.80
C GLY A 287 21.22 -11.31 21.73
N GLY A 288 20.91 -11.08 20.45
CA GLY A 288 21.75 -11.46 19.32
C GLY A 288 22.93 -10.51 19.11
N ALA A 289 23.49 -10.54 17.88
CA ALA A 289 24.63 -9.68 17.53
C ALA A 289 24.28 -8.19 17.71
N PRO A 290 25.17 -7.39 18.36
CA PRO A 290 24.94 -5.97 18.51
C PRO A 290 25.00 -5.26 17.16
N LEU A 291 24.18 -4.21 17.02
CA LEU A 291 24.27 -3.30 15.87
C LEU A 291 25.63 -2.58 15.86
N SER A 292 26.01 -2.04 14.70
CA SER A 292 27.18 -1.16 14.64
C SER A 292 27.06 0.02 15.60
N PRO A 293 28.15 0.58 16.13
CA PRO A 293 28.07 1.75 17.02
C PRO A 293 27.33 2.93 16.40
N ALA A 294 27.41 3.13 15.07
CA ALA A 294 26.66 4.13 14.34
C ALA A 294 25.15 3.85 14.39
N ALA A 295 24.71 2.61 14.10
CA ALA A 295 23.31 2.23 14.16
C ALA A 295 22.72 2.30 15.57
N GLN A 296 23.52 1.98 16.63
CA GLN A 296 23.08 2.15 18.01
C GLN A 296 22.85 3.64 18.37
N ARG A 297 23.76 4.55 17.95
CA ARG A 297 23.54 5.99 18.11
C ARG A 297 22.35 6.48 17.28
N GLY A 298 22.17 5.94 16.08
CA GLY A 298 20.99 6.21 15.23
C GLY A 298 19.67 5.80 15.89
N ALA A 299 19.65 4.64 16.59
CA ALA A 299 18.50 4.21 17.38
C ALA A 299 18.16 5.23 18.49
N LEU A 300 19.18 5.81 19.15
CA LEU A 300 18.98 6.89 20.12
C LEU A 300 18.40 8.15 19.48
N VAL A 301 18.86 8.52 18.27
CA VAL A 301 18.28 9.64 17.52
C VAL A 301 16.82 9.35 17.18
N PHE A 302 16.50 8.15 16.72
CA PHE A 302 15.16 7.73 16.30
C PHE A 302 14.12 7.86 17.43
N VAL A 303 14.44 7.39 18.64
CA VAL A 303 13.54 7.48 19.83
C VAL A 303 13.72 8.76 20.63
N GLY A 304 14.69 9.60 20.28
CA GLY A 304 15.04 10.83 20.99
C GLY A 304 14.91 12.07 20.13
N ALA A 305 16.03 12.70 19.79
CA ALA A 305 16.05 14.01 19.12
C ALA A 305 15.37 14.02 17.74
N GLY A 306 15.33 12.88 17.03
CA GLY A 306 14.67 12.77 15.75
C GLY A 306 13.14 12.62 15.83
N GLY A 307 12.60 12.23 17.00
CA GLY A 307 11.16 12.08 17.21
C GLY A 307 10.44 11.07 16.28
N CYS A 308 11.18 10.27 15.51
CA CYS A 308 10.63 9.40 14.46
C CYS A 308 9.61 8.38 14.99
N VAL A 309 9.79 7.95 16.25
CA VAL A 309 8.92 7.00 16.94
C VAL A 309 7.50 7.52 17.17
N SER A 310 7.26 8.83 17.04
CA SER A 310 5.91 9.42 17.20
C SER A 310 4.93 8.96 16.10
N CYS A 311 5.42 8.73 14.88
CA CYS A 311 4.66 8.21 13.77
C CYS A 311 5.06 6.75 13.44
N HIS A 312 6.36 6.45 13.54
CA HIS A 312 6.91 5.12 13.25
C HIS A 312 6.97 4.25 14.52
N ALA A 313 5.81 4.05 15.16
CA ALA A 313 5.65 3.29 16.39
C ALA A 313 5.29 1.81 16.15
N GLY A 314 5.40 1.01 17.23
CA GLY A 314 4.98 -0.39 17.25
C GLY A 314 5.83 -1.33 16.39
N PRO A 315 5.47 -2.62 16.35
CA PRO A 315 6.28 -3.69 15.74
C PRO A 315 6.59 -3.48 14.26
N PHE A 316 5.72 -2.80 13.54
CA PHE A 316 5.87 -2.52 12.10
C PHE A 316 6.37 -1.10 11.83
N MET A 317 6.74 -0.36 12.89
CA MET A 317 7.25 1.01 12.76
C MET A 317 6.35 1.88 11.90
N SER A 318 5.06 1.84 12.20
CA SER A 318 3.99 2.63 11.59
C SER A 318 2.82 2.67 12.55
N ASP A 319 2.27 3.85 12.78
CA ASP A 319 1.05 4.04 13.55
C ASP A 319 -0.22 3.85 12.69
N GLN A 320 -0.05 3.57 11.40
CA GLN A 320 -1.10 3.38 10.38
C GLN A 320 -2.02 4.61 10.20
N LYS A 321 -1.62 5.77 10.70
CA LYS A 321 -2.35 7.02 10.55
C LYS A 321 -1.87 7.82 9.33
N PHE A 322 -2.56 8.92 9.08
CA PHE A 322 -2.26 9.85 8.01
C PHE A 322 -1.62 11.11 8.60
N HIS A 323 -0.49 11.51 8.03
CA HIS A 323 0.27 12.69 8.43
C HIS A 323 0.64 13.54 7.22
N ASP A 324 0.52 14.84 7.35
CA ASP A 324 1.04 15.80 6.38
C ASP A 324 2.48 16.17 6.79
N VAL A 325 3.44 15.75 6.00
CA VAL A 325 4.86 16.02 6.21
C VAL A 325 5.39 17.16 5.33
N GLY A 326 4.50 17.91 4.70
CA GLY A 326 4.90 19.05 3.86
C GLY A 326 5.72 18.64 2.63
N LEU A 327 5.36 17.57 1.94
CA LEU A 327 6.06 17.15 0.73
C LEU A 327 5.52 17.87 -0.51
N ALA A 328 6.22 18.90 -0.98
CA ALA A 328 5.90 19.57 -2.23
C ALA A 328 6.39 18.75 -3.44
N PRO A 329 5.58 18.58 -4.52
CA PRO A 329 6.04 17.92 -5.75
C PRO A 329 7.21 18.66 -6.39
N GLN A 330 8.15 17.92 -6.98
CA GLN A 330 9.21 18.53 -7.80
C GLN A 330 8.64 19.08 -9.13
N ILE A 331 9.25 20.11 -9.68
CA ILE A 331 8.80 20.79 -10.91
C ILE A 331 8.55 19.79 -12.05
N VAL A 332 9.42 18.79 -12.23
CA VAL A 332 9.28 17.78 -13.29
C VAL A 332 8.01 16.93 -13.09
N GLN A 333 7.66 16.65 -11.84
CA GLN A 333 6.48 15.86 -11.47
C GLN A 333 5.20 16.70 -11.53
N GLN A 334 5.27 18.02 -11.42
CA GLN A 334 4.10 18.91 -11.46
C GLN A 334 3.30 18.81 -12.75
N ASN A 335 3.91 18.37 -13.85
CA ASN A 335 3.19 18.11 -15.09
C ASN A 335 2.26 16.88 -15.02
N PHE A 336 2.49 15.98 -14.04
CA PHE A 336 1.76 14.72 -13.85
C PHE A 336 1.06 14.66 -12.50
N ILE A 337 1.53 15.41 -11.50
CA ILE A 337 1.02 15.44 -10.15
C ILE A 337 0.39 16.82 -9.92
N ASP A 338 -0.86 16.82 -9.53
CA ASP A 338 -1.52 18.04 -9.07
C ASP A 338 -0.82 18.52 -7.79
N ASN A 339 -0.38 19.79 -7.76
CA ASN A 339 0.14 20.43 -6.55
C ASN A 339 -0.83 20.44 -5.39
N PHE A 340 -2.09 20.08 -5.65
CA PHE A 340 -3.18 20.03 -4.70
C PHE A 340 -3.62 18.60 -4.41
N ASP A 341 -2.71 17.61 -4.46
CA ASP A 341 -3.01 16.23 -4.04
C ASP A 341 -3.48 16.23 -2.59
N GLN A 342 -4.78 16.16 -2.38
CA GLN A 342 -5.42 16.27 -1.07
C GLN A 342 -5.17 15.05 -0.17
N GLY A 343 -4.42 14.05 -0.63
CA GLY A 343 -4.06 12.89 0.16
C GLY A 343 -5.27 12.16 0.73
N ALA A 344 -5.23 11.89 2.03
CA ALA A 344 -6.26 11.14 2.74
C ALA A 344 -7.64 11.82 2.72
N ALA A 345 -7.73 13.15 2.55
CA ALA A 345 -9.02 13.83 2.46
C ALA A 345 -9.83 13.34 1.25
N THR A 346 -9.19 13.15 0.09
CA THR A 346 -9.85 12.57 -1.08
C THR A 346 -9.91 11.05 -1.05
N GLY A 347 -8.85 10.39 -0.56
CA GLY A 347 -8.79 8.94 -0.50
C GLY A 347 -9.85 8.35 0.43
N ILE A 348 -9.95 8.83 1.65
CA ILE A 348 -10.95 8.37 2.62
C ILE A 348 -12.37 8.72 2.17
N ALA A 349 -12.59 9.90 1.55
CA ALA A 349 -13.89 10.22 0.96
C ALA A 349 -14.31 9.20 -0.11
N ALA A 350 -13.38 8.78 -0.96
CA ALA A 350 -13.63 7.74 -1.95
C ALA A 350 -13.94 6.38 -1.30
N ALA A 351 -13.13 5.95 -0.30
CA ALA A 351 -13.35 4.70 0.42
C ALA A 351 -14.72 4.64 1.12
N ILE A 352 -15.16 5.73 1.75
CA ILE A 352 -16.47 5.80 2.43
C ILE A 352 -17.63 5.58 1.43
N THR A 353 -17.49 6.07 0.21
CA THR A 353 -18.53 5.99 -0.82
C THR A 353 -18.40 4.81 -1.78
N ASP A 354 -17.32 4.04 -1.68
CA ASP A 354 -17.09 2.87 -2.52
C ASP A 354 -18.10 1.76 -2.20
N PRO A 355 -18.94 1.29 -3.15
CA PRO A 355 -19.86 0.18 -2.92
C PRO A 355 -19.16 -1.15 -2.61
N LEU A 356 -17.84 -1.24 -2.82
CA LEU A 356 -17.01 -2.41 -2.53
C LEU A 356 -16.32 -2.33 -1.16
N ASN A 357 -16.52 -1.26 -0.40
CA ASN A 357 -15.92 -1.11 0.93
C ASN A 357 -16.40 -2.18 1.92
N THR A 358 -15.82 -2.22 3.11
CA THR A 358 -16.11 -3.24 4.13
C THR A 358 -17.55 -3.21 4.66
N HIS A 359 -18.27 -2.12 4.49
CA HIS A 359 -19.72 -2.01 4.79
C HIS A 359 -20.60 -2.58 3.67
N GLY A 360 -20.03 -2.84 2.47
CA GLY A 360 -20.76 -3.27 1.28
C GLY A 360 -21.11 -4.77 1.28
N ALA A 361 -22.00 -5.15 0.35
CA ALA A 361 -22.50 -6.52 0.22
C ALA A 361 -21.47 -7.57 -0.24
N PHE A 362 -20.27 -7.13 -0.60
CA PHE A 362 -19.19 -8.00 -1.08
C PHE A 362 -18.19 -8.37 0.02
N SER A 363 -18.18 -7.64 1.14
CA SER A 363 -17.41 -7.99 2.32
C SER A 363 -18.01 -9.21 3.03
N ASP A 364 -17.16 -10.06 3.63
CA ASP A 364 -17.60 -11.17 4.45
C ASP A 364 -17.92 -10.73 5.91
N GLY A 365 -17.44 -9.57 6.32
CA GLY A 365 -17.67 -8.96 7.63
C GLY A 365 -17.17 -7.52 7.68
N ASP A 366 -17.35 -6.88 8.83
CA ASP A 366 -16.94 -5.50 9.09
C ASP A 366 -16.31 -5.42 10.49
N ASP A 367 -15.13 -4.83 10.58
CA ASP A 367 -14.42 -4.60 11.85
C ASP A 367 -14.28 -3.12 12.21
N GLY A 368 -14.98 -2.25 11.50
CA GLY A 368 -15.00 -0.82 11.76
C GLY A 368 -13.71 -0.09 11.38
N ARG A 369 -12.89 -0.69 10.50
CA ARG A 369 -11.59 -0.10 10.07
C ARG A 369 -11.75 1.15 9.22
N LEU A 370 -12.86 1.28 8.50
CA LEU A 370 -13.11 2.44 7.64
C LEU A 370 -13.45 3.67 8.51
N PRO A 371 -12.73 4.80 8.37
CA PRO A 371 -13.08 6.04 9.06
C PRO A 371 -14.51 6.49 8.76
N ALA A 372 -15.23 6.92 9.79
CA ALA A 372 -16.63 7.35 9.64
C ALA A 372 -16.80 8.66 8.83
N ALA A 373 -15.75 9.49 8.78
CA ALA A 373 -15.78 10.77 8.07
C ALA A 373 -14.35 11.26 7.77
N VAL A 374 -14.25 12.12 6.77
CA VAL A 374 -13.05 12.91 6.49
C VAL A 374 -12.92 14.03 7.53
N THR A 375 -11.70 14.26 8.00
CA THR A 375 -11.36 15.35 8.91
C THR A 375 -10.45 16.38 8.23
N PRO A 376 -10.41 17.64 8.70
CA PRO A 376 -9.50 18.66 8.14
C PRO A 376 -8.02 18.24 8.19
N ALA A 377 -7.60 17.47 9.19
CA ALA A 377 -6.22 16.96 9.33
C ALA A 377 -5.83 15.96 8.25
N MET A 378 -6.77 15.41 7.49
CA MET A 378 -6.50 14.49 6.37
C MET A 378 -6.08 15.22 5.09
N THR A 379 -6.21 16.55 5.03
CA THR A 379 -5.82 17.34 3.86
C THR A 379 -4.30 17.32 3.69
N GLY A 380 -3.80 16.86 2.54
CA GLY A 380 -2.37 16.74 2.27
C GLY A 380 -1.67 15.59 3.01
N ALA A 381 -2.41 14.86 3.85
CA ALA A 381 -1.85 13.79 4.68
C ALA A 381 -1.79 12.46 3.93
N PHE A 382 -0.73 11.68 4.19
CA PHE A 382 -0.51 10.35 3.64
C PHE A 382 -0.23 9.34 4.76
N ARG A 383 -0.57 8.07 4.50
CA ARG A 383 -0.41 7.01 5.48
C ARG A 383 1.07 6.78 5.81
N THR A 384 1.38 6.67 7.09
CA THR A 384 2.72 6.29 7.58
C THR A 384 3.09 4.89 7.05
N PRO A 385 4.11 4.74 6.19
CA PRO A 385 4.55 3.43 5.75
C PRO A 385 5.35 2.72 6.84
N THR A 386 5.37 1.38 6.82
CA THR A 386 6.32 0.61 7.64
C THR A 386 7.76 1.00 7.30
N LEU A 387 8.67 0.99 8.30
CA LEU A 387 10.10 1.13 8.04
C LEU A 387 10.84 -0.22 7.95
N ARG A 388 10.15 -1.33 8.16
CA ARG A 388 10.75 -2.65 7.94
C ARG A 388 11.08 -2.83 6.46
N CYS A 389 12.27 -3.35 6.16
CA CYS A 389 12.82 -3.47 4.81
C CYS A 389 12.82 -2.14 4.03
N VAL A 390 13.03 -1.02 4.72
CA VAL A 390 12.91 0.31 4.11
C VAL A 390 13.94 0.56 3.03
N SER A 391 15.17 0.05 3.15
CA SER A 391 16.23 0.28 2.15
C SER A 391 16.12 -0.63 0.92
N GLN A 392 15.23 -1.63 0.94
CA GLN A 392 14.93 -2.42 -0.27
C GLN A 392 14.11 -1.64 -1.30
N ARG A 393 13.51 -0.52 -0.90
CA ARG A 393 12.74 0.36 -1.78
C ARG A 393 13.69 1.24 -2.59
N PRO A 394 13.48 1.37 -3.91
CA PRO A 394 14.38 2.12 -4.77
C PRO A 394 14.28 3.63 -4.59
N THR A 395 13.13 4.12 -4.10
CA THR A 395 12.86 5.55 -3.83
C THR A 395 11.84 5.69 -2.70
N PHE A 396 11.74 6.88 -2.16
CA PHE A 396 10.97 7.17 -0.96
C PHE A 396 9.92 8.25 -1.20
N MET A 397 8.97 8.36 -0.27
CA MET A 397 7.77 9.18 -0.29
C MET A 397 6.73 8.69 -1.32
N HIS A 398 5.51 9.22 -1.24
CA HIS A 398 4.40 8.79 -2.11
C HIS A 398 4.61 9.14 -3.59
N THR A 399 5.47 10.11 -3.90
CA THR A 399 5.87 10.47 -5.26
C THR A 399 7.21 9.87 -5.68
N GLY A 400 7.91 9.16 -4.78
CA GLY A 400 9.22 8.58 -5.06
C GLY A 400 10.34 9.60 -5.28
N GLN A 401 10.15 10.88 -4.92
CA GLN A 401 11.05 11.96 -5.27
C GLN A 401 12.34 12.01 -4.45
N LEU A 402 12.42 11.29 -3.32
CA LEU A 402 13.66 11.16 -2.55
C LEU A 402 14.33 9.84 -2.91
N ALA A 403 15.61 9.93 -3.35
CA ALA A 403 16.33 8.81 -3.93
C ALA A 403 17.04 7.94 -2.88
N THR A 404 17.42 8.51 -1.74
CA THR A 404 18.22 7.84 -0.71
C THR A 404 17.62 8.04 0.68
N LEU A 405 17.97 7.15 1.63
CA LEU A 405 17.63 7.35 3.04
C LEU A 405 18.27 8.61 3.63
N ALA A 406 19.42 9.04 3.09
CA ALA A 406 20.05 10.30 3.49
C ALA A 406 19.18 11.49 3.07
N ASP A 407 18.61 11.48 1.86
CA ASP A 407 17.69 12.52 1.41
C ASP A 407 16.42 12.56 2.30
N VAL A 408 15.92 11.39 2.71
CA VAL A 408 14.77 11.30 3.64
C VAL A 408 15.11 11.92 4.98
N VAL A 409 16.25 11.57 5.56
CA VAL A 409 16.70 12.13 6.86
C VAL A 409 16.91 13.64 6.76
N SER A 410 17.53 14.14 5.68
CA SER A 410 17.70 15.57 5.43
C SER A 410 16.36 16.28 5.30
N PHE A 411 15.40 15.72 4.57
CA PHE A 411 14.05 16.27 4.42
C PHE A 411 13.35 16.47 5.77
N PHE A 412 13.40 15.47 6.65
CA PHE A 412 12.83 15.58 7.99
C PHE A 412 13.63 16.51 8.90
N ASP A 413 14.97 16.55 8.76
CA ASP A 413 15.81 17.48 9.51
C ASP A 413 15.54 18.94 9.16
N GLU A 414 15.20 19.22 7.89
CA GLU A 414 14.84 20.55 7.39
C GLU A 414 13.38 20.94 7.75
N GLY A 415 12.55 20.00 8.20
CA GLY A 415 11.14 20.24 8.55
C GLY A 415 10.19 20.25 7.35
N GLY A 416 10.57 19.58 6.25
CA GLY A 416 9.77 19.52 5.02
C GLY A 416 9.84 20.79 4.18
N ALA A 417 8.93 20.91 3.18
CA ALA A 417 8.84 22.12 2.37
C ALA A 417 8.08 23.23 3.09
N PHE A 418 8.51 24.48 2.87
CA PHE A 418 7.84 25.64 3.46
C PHE A 418 6.44 25.90 2.82
N GLN A 419 6.25 25.50 1.56
CA GLN A 419 5.01 25.70 0.78
C GLN A 419 4.96 24.78 -0.43
N GLY A 420 3.84 24.78 -1.13
CA GLY A 420 3.68 24.02 -2.39
C GLY A 420 3.00 22.67 -2.18
N PHE A 421 2.39 22.45 -1.02
CA PHE A 421 1.58 21.29 -0.67
C PHE A 421 0.25 21.76 -0.06
N PRO A 422 -0.83 20.98 -0.10
CA PRO A 422 -2.07 21.26 0.60
C PRO A 422 -1.94 20.88 2.08
N GLY A 423 -2.81 21.46 2.92
CA GLY A 423 -2.82 21.12 4.35
C GLY A 423 -1.85 21.93 5.19
N VAL A 424 -1.44 21.36 6.31
CA VAL A 424 -0.50 21.97 7.28
C VAL A 424 0.48 20.90 7.72
N SER A 425 1.77 21.14 7.45
CA SER A 425 2.82 20.19 7.86
C SER A 425 2.82 19.98 9.38
N GLU A 426 2.93 18.73 9.79
CA GLU A 426 3.02 18.30 11.19
C GLU A 426 4.48 18.23 11.68
N ILE A 427 5.46 18.40 10.78
CA ILE A 427 6.88 18.31 11.11
C ILE A 427 7.53 19.68 11.19
N GLU A 428 8.52 19.79 12.06
CA GLU A 428 9.37 20.95 12.26
C GLU A 428 10.84 20.55 12.06
N ALA A 429 11.72 21.53 11.80
CA ALA A 429 13.14 21.30 11.67
C ALA A 429 13.73 20.68 12.95
N LEU A 430 14.45 19.57 12.79
CA LEU A 430 14.99 18.82 13.94
C LEU A 430 16.33 19.38 14.43
N GLY A 431 17.13 19.98 13.56
CA GLY A 431 18.45 20.53 13.88
C GLY A 431 19.48 19.45 14.24
N LEU A 432 19.43 18.31 13.59
CA LEU A 432 20.37 17.22 13.79
C LEU A 432 21.77 17.58 13.28
N THR A 433 22.79 17.18 13.98
CA THR A 433 24.17 17.26 13.45
C THR A 433 24.36 16.29 12.29
N THR A 434 25.29 16.54 11.39
CA THR A 434 25.65 15.64 10.29
C THR A 434 25.95 14.21 10.77
N GLN A 435 26.57 14.08 11.96
CA GLN A 435 26.83 12.77 12.56
C GLN A 435 25.52 12.06 12.96
N GLN A 436 24.58 12.78 13.57
CA GLN A 436 23.27 12.22 13.96
C GLN A 436 22.47 11.80 12.72
N GLN A 437 22.49 12.58 11.66
CA GLN A 437 21.85 12.20 10.38
C GLN A 437 22.46 10.92 9.82
N SER A 438 23.79 10.81 9.75
CA SER A 438 24.50 9.62 9.30
C SER A 438 24.24 8.40 10.18
N ASP A 439 24.21 8.58 11.51
CA ASP A 439 23.90 7.52 12.47
C ASP A 439 22.45 7.04 12.32
N LEU A 440 21.50 7.95 12.10
CA LEU A 440 20.09 7.61 11.83
C LEU A 440 19.95 6.79 10.56
N VAL A 441 20.63 7.15 9.48
CA VAL A 441 20.68 6.32 8.25
C VAL A 441 21.22 4.90 8.54
N ALA A 442 22.29 4.80 9.35
CA ALA A 442 22.84 3.50 9.75
C ALA A 442 21.83 2.65 10.54
N PHE A 443 21.00 3.28 11.38
CA PHE A 443 19.91 2.58 12.06
C PHE A 443 18.82 2.13 11.09
N LEU A 444 18.38 2.98 10.18
CA LEU A 444 17.37 2.63 9.16
C LEU A 444 17.80 1.43 8.31
N LEU A 445 19.10 1.33 7.97
CA LEU A 445 19.65 0.17 7.28
C LEU A 445 19.62 -1.12 8.12
N ALA A 446 19.61 -1.02 9.45
CA ALA A 446 19.49 -2.17 10.34
C ALA A 446 18.04 -2.69 10.48
N LEU A 447 17.09 -2.04 9.84
CA LEU A 447 15.67 -2.44 9.77
C LEU A 447 15.38 -3.35 8.57
N ASP A 448 16.38 -3.73 7.80
CA ASP A 448 16.22 -4.64 6.67
C ASP A 448 16.29 -6.10 7.13
N GLY A 449 15.18 -6.79 6.92
CA GLY A 449 15.08 -8.23 7.03
C GLY A 449 15.41 -8.94 5.71
N PRO A 450 15.19 -10.25 5.63
CA PRO A 450 15.41 -11.03 4.42
C PRO A 450 14.49 -10.64 3.26
N GLY A 451 13.44 -9.88 3.52
CA GLY A 451 12.37 -9.62 2.56
C GLY A 451 11.42 -10.81 2.44
N ALA A 452 10.48 -10.73 1.50
CA ALA A 452 9.54 -11.82 1.28
C ALA A 452 10.25 -13.10 0.83
N ASP A 453 9.71 -14.25 1.25
CA ASP A 453 10.21 -15.56 0.87
C ASP A 453 10.28 -15.68 -0.67
N PRO A 454 11.40 -16.14 -1.25
CA PRO A 454 11.57 -16.29 -2.70
C PRO A 454 10.52 -17.17 -3.39
N ARG A 455 9.84 -18.07 -2.66
CA ARG A 455 8.72 -18.88 -3.20
C ARG A 455 7.52 -18.03 -3.63
N TYR A 456 7.44 -16.78 -3.19
CA TYR A 456 6.41 -15.81 -3.60
C TYR A 456 6.81 -15.00 -4.84
N GLY A 457 7.89 -15.37 -5.51
CA GLY A 457 8.23 -14.93 -6.85
C GLY A 457 7.25 -15.45 -7.92
N PRO A 458 7.55 -15.27 -9.21
CA PRO A 458 6.73 -15.81 -10.32
C PRO A 458 6.54 -17.33 -10.16
N PRO A 459 5.28 -17.82 -10.30
CA PRO A 459 4.95 -19.24 -10.14
C PRO A 459 5.54 -20.14 -11.24
#